data_1f0efc1232a485f664593e38d568f63d
#
_entry.id   1f0efc1232a485f664593e38d568f63d
#
_cell.length_a   1.000
_cell.length_b   1.000
_cell.length_c   1.000
_cell.angle_alpha   90.00
_cell.angle_beta   90.00
_cell.angle_gamma   90.00
#
_symmetry.space_group_name_H-M   'P 1'
#
loop_
_entity.id
_entity.type
_entity.pdbx_description
1 polymer ?
#
loop_
_entity_poly.entity_id
_entity_poly.type
_entity_poly.pdbx_seq_one_letter_code
_entity_poly.pdbx_strand_id
1 'polypeptide(L)'
;MKNVTGVYTAPRQHWVGNGFPVRSMFSYQTHGESLSPFLLLDYAGPHTFPADGTKRGVGEHPHRGFETVTIVYAGEVEHRDSTGRGGVIGAGDVQWMTAGAGILHEEFHSSAFAHKGGELKMMQLWVNLPAKDKMATPGYQSITKADIPVVTLPDNSGSLRVIAGHYDDVSGPAHTFSPLNVWDIALNQSSHITLSQPEGWSTALVVLEGHVTVNGTAHAGEAQLVVMSQEGETLHLEAGSDAKVLLMAGAPLNEPIVGYGPFVMNSKTEINEAIRDFNSGRFGQI
;
A
#
# COMPACT_ATOMS: atom_id res chain seq x y z
N MET A 1 -15.91 14.08 14.20
CA MET A 1 -14.45 13.86 14.08
C MET A 1 -14.20 12.37 14.31
N LYS A 2 -13.35 11.73 13.48
CA LYS A 2 -12.91 10.35 13.75
C LYS A 2 -12.05 10.31 15.01
N ASN A 3 -12.17 9.26 15.80
CA ASN A 3 -11.36 9.07 16.99
C ASN A 3 -10.12 8.23 16.66
N VAL A 4 -8.99 8.50 17.31
CA VAL A 4 -7.84 7.59 17.26
C VAL A 4 -8.14 6.37 18.12
N THR A 5 -8.15 5.19 17.52
CA THR A 5 -8.38 3.91 18.21
C THR A 5 -7.08 3.24 18.65
N GLY A 6 -5.96 3.59 18.04
CA GLY A 6 -4.66 3.09 18.42
C GLY A 6 -3.51 3.71 17.63
N VAL A 7 -2.34 3.73 18.26
CA VAL A 7 -1.04 4.04 17.64
C VAL A 7 -0.15 2.81 17.84
N TYR A 8 0.32 2.25 16.74
CA TYR A 8 1.06 0.99 16.74
C TYR A 8 2.46 1.21 16.17
N THR A 9 3.46 0.75 16.89
CA THR A 9 4.83 0.72 16.39
C THR A 9 5.03 -0.56 15.59
N ALA A 10 5.65 -0.44 14.42
CA ALA A 10 5.97 -1.59 13.59
C ALA A 10 6.83 -2.62 14.35
N PRO A 11 6.61 -3.93 14.12
CA PRO A 11 7.46 -4.97 14.66
C PRO A 11 8.88 -4.90 14.08
N ARG A 12 9.74 -5.80 14.51
CA ARG A 12 11.11 -5.89 13.99
C ARG A 12 11.10 -6.14 12.48
N GLN A 13 12.06 -5.52 11.80
CA GLN A 13 12.32 -5.76 10.40
C GLN A 13 12.63 -7.22 10.12
N HIS A 14 12.07 -7.72 9.02
CA HIS A 14 12.43 -9.02 8.44
C HIS A 14 12.65 -8.87 6.93
N TRP A 15 13.21 -9.89 6.30
CA TRP A 15 13.48 -9.86 4.86
C TRP A 15 12.39 -10.60 4.09
N VAL A 16 11.92 -9.96 3.02
CA VAL A 16 11.12 -10.60 1.97
C VAL A 16 12.06 -10.80 0.77
N GLY A 17 12.33 -12.07 0.45
CA GLY A 17 13.45 -12.40 -0.42
C GLY A 17 14.78 -11.89 0.12
N ASN A 18 15.66 -11.47 -0.78
CA ASN A 18 16.92 -10.81 -0.45
C ASN A 18 16.95 -9.33 -0.84
N GLY A 19 15.81 -8.78 -1.25
CA GLY A 19 15.71 -7.42 -1.78
C GLY A 19 14.90 -6.45 -0.91
N PHE A 20 14.02 -6.94 -0.02
CA PHE A 20 13.09 -6.08 0.68
C PHE A 20 13.14 -6.27 2.21
N PRO A 21 13.84 -5.37 2.93
CA PRO A 21 13.84 -5.37 4.39
C PRO A 21 12.58 -4.65 4.90
N VAL A 22 11.56 -5.40 5.29
CA VAL A 22 10.22 -4.89 5.60
C VAL A 22 9.90 -4.89 7.09
N ARG A 23 9.07 -3.93 7.48
CA ARG A 23 8.35 -3.89 8.75
C ARG A 23 6.87 -3.98 8.42
N SER A 24 6.19 -5.03 8.87
CA SER A 24 4.75 -5.20 8.63
C SER A 24 3.95 -4.29 9.55
N MET A 25 3.42 -3.21 9.01
CA MET A 25 2.67 -2.21 9.77
C MET A 25 1.35 -2.79 10.26
N PHE A 26 0.65 -3.54 9.42
CA PHE A 26 -0.54 -4.31 9.77
C PHE A 26 -0.74 -5.48 8.79
N SER A 27 -1.58 -6.42 9.20
CA SER A 27 -2.11 -7.47 8.34
C SER A 27 -3.58 -7.74 8.68
N TYR A 28 -4.30 -8.47 7.81
CA TYR A 28 -5.66 -8.89 8.09
C TYR A 28 -5.76 -9.82 9.32
N GLN A 29 -4.66 -10.44 9.73
CA GLN A 29 -4.58 -11.25 10.95
C GLN A 29 -4.50 -10.40 12.22
N THR A 30 -3.97 -9.18 12.13
CA THR A 30 -3.81 -8.28 13.29
C THR A 30 -4.95 -7.26 13.41
N HIS A 31 -5.45 -6.75 12.30
CA HIS A 31 -6.45 -5.68 12.26
C HIS A 31 -7.74 -6.07 11.54
N GLY A 32 -7.73 -7.14 10.73
CA GLY A 32 -8.89 -7.74 10.11
C GLY A 32 -9.87 -6.74 9.51
N GLU A 33 -11.10 -6.78 10.02
CA GLU A 33 -12.20 -5.94 9.52
C GLU A 33 -12.02 -4.46 9.81
N SER A 34 -11.25 -4.08 10.85
CA SER A 34 -11.06 -2.69 11.24
C SER A 34 -10.34 -1.84 10.19
N LEU A 35 -9.57 -2.50 9.29
CA LEU A 35 -8.87 -1.85 8.17
C LEU A 35 -9.36 -2.32 6.79
N SER A 36 -10.45 -3.13 6.72
CA SER A 36 -11.06 -3.47 5.42
C SER A 36 -11.34 -2.20 4.61
N PRO A 37 -11.01 -2.12 3.31
CA PRO A 37 -10.58 -3.21 2.43
C PRO A 37 -9.06 -3.47 2.39
N PHE A 38 -8.27 -2.88 3.27
CA PHE A 38 -6.83 -3.08 3.29
C PHE A 38 -6.46 -4.34 4.08
N LEU A 39 -5.62 -5.20 3.48
CA LEU A 39 -5.28 -6.51 4.05
C LEU A 39 -3.91 -6.53 4.72
N LEU A 40 -2.97 -5.76 4.20
CA LEU A 40 -1.57 -5.78 4.65
C LEU A 40 -0.89 -4.50 4.20
N LEU A 41 0.04 -4.01 5.03
CA LEU A 41 0.99 -2.97 4.65
C LEU A 41 2.37 -3.33 5.17
N ASP A 42 3.30 -3.51 4.27
CA ASP A 42 4.72 -3.63 4.55
C ASP A 42 5.46 -2.35 4.17
N TYR A 43 6.26 -1.85 5.11
CA TYR A 43 7.15 -0.72 4.89
C TYR A 43 8.58 -1.24 4.69
N ALA A 44 9.08 -1.22 3.46
CA ALA A 44 10.42 -1.63 3.10
C ALA A 44 11.39 -0.46 3.16
N GLY A 45 12.43 -0.61 3.94
CA GLY A 45 13.45 0.39 4.15
C GLY A 45 13.12 1.45 5.21
N PRO A 46 13.80 2.64 5.18
CA PRO A 46 14.93 2.94 4.28
C PRO A 46 16.12 1.99 4.49
N HIS A 47 16.73 1.54 3.39
CA HIS A 47 17.91 0.68 3.44
C HIS A 47 18.83 1.00 2.25
N THR A 48 20.13 1.12 2.51
CA THR A 48 21.12 1.40 1.47
C THR A 48 21.71 0.11 0.94
N PHE A 49 21.57 -0.12 -0.37
CA PHE A 49 22.15 -1.26 -1.07
C PHE A 49 23.46 -0.88 -1.79
N PRO A 50 24.43 -1.81 -1.87
CA PRO A 50 25.68 -1.56 -2.58
C PRO A 50 25.47 -1.56 -4.10
N ALA A 51 26.37 -0.86 -4.79
CA ALA A 51 26.45 -0.81 -6.27
C ALA A 51 27.26 -1.99 -6.79
N ASP A 52 26.75 -3.22 -6.67
CA ASP A 52 27.46 -4.45 -6.99
C ASP A 52 26.84 -5.27 -8.13
N GLY A 53 25.73 -4.79 -8.71
CA GLY A 53 25.01 -5.46 -9.78
C GLY A 53 24.29 -6.75 -9.35
N THR A 54 24.24 -7.06 -8.05
CA THR A 54 23.58 -8.27 -7.56
C THR A 54 22.07 -8.18 -7.75
N LYS A 55 21.46 -9.19 -8.38
CA LYS A 55 20.00 -9.31 -8.50
C LYS A 55 19.41 -9.61 -7.13
N ARG A 56 18.65 -8.65 -6.60
CA ARG A 56 17.96 -8.74 -5.29
C ARG A 56 16.48 -8.56 -5.47
N GLY A 57 15.68 -9.35 -4.76
CA GLY A 57 14.21 -9.25 -4.82
C GLY A 57 13.55 -10.53 -4.35
N VAL A 58 12.35 -10.75 -4.86
CA VAL A 58 11.53 -11.94 -4.64
C VAL A 58 11.27 -12.61 -5.97
N GLY A 59 11.63 -13.89 -6.09
CA GLY A 59 11.35 -14.69 -7.25
C GLY A 59 9.86 -15.00 -7.42
N GLU A 60 9.56 -15.76 -8.45
CA GLU A 60 8.21 -16.13 -8.82
C GLU A 60 7.38 -16.64 -7.63
N HIS A 61 6.23 -16.01 -7.42
CA HIS A 61 5.26 -16.35 -6.39
C HIS A 61 3.84 -16.00 -6.83
N PRO A 62 2.81 -16.74 -6.34
CA PRO A 62 1.44 -16.53 -6.75
C PRO A 62 0.70 -15.51 -5.87
N HIS A 63 -0.41 -14.96 -6.42
CA HIS A 63 -1.45 -14.28 -5.64
C HIS A 63 -2.83 -14.56 -6.21
N ARG A 64 -3.88 -14.56 -5.37
CA ARG A 64 -5.28 -14.63 -5.78
C ARG A 64 -6.19 -13.89 -4.82
N GLY A 65 -7.19 -13.18 -5.35
CA GLY A 65 -8.33 -12.63 -4.62
C GLY A 65 -8.14 -11.22 -4.08
N PHE A 66 -7.06 -10.56 -4.41
CA PHE A 66 -6.75 -9.21 -3.97
C PHE A 66 -5.85 -8.47 -4.97
N GLU A 67 -5.44 -7.28 -4.63
CA GLU A 67 -4.53 -6.43 -5.40
C GLU A 67 -3.26 -6.15 -4.58
N THR A 68 -2.11 -6.07 -5.24
CA THR A 68 -0.86 -5.59 -4.65
C THR A 68 -0.54 -4.21 -5.19
N VAL A 69 -0.21 -3.28 -4.31
CA VAL A 69 0.13 -1.90 -4.65
C VAL A 69 1.52 -1.59 -4.12
N THR A 70 2.44 -1.30 -5.03
CA THR A 70 3.81 -0.92 -4.69
C THR A 70 3.97 0.59 -4.89
N ILE A 71 4.30 1.31 -3.83
CA ILE A 71 4.56 2.76 -3.86
C ILE A 71 6.04 2.97 -3.58
N VAL A 72 6.79 3.46 -4.56
CA VAL A 72 8.24 3.68 -4.43
C VAL A 72 8.53 5.11 -4.03
N TYR A 73 9.31 5.30 -2.96
CA TYR A 73 9.79 6.60 -2.48
C TYR A 73 11.25 6.83 -2.81
N ALA A 74 12.08 5.76 -2.84
CA ALA A 74 13.49 5.79 -3.25
C ALA A 74 13.87 4.44 -3.83
N GLY A 75 14.82 4.43 -4.76
CA GLY A 75 15.25 3.24 -5.48
C GLY A 75 14.36 2.93 -6.68
N GLU A 76 14.51 1.74 -7.23
CA GLU A 76 13.73 1.26 -8.38
C GLU A 76 13.43 -0.24 -8.24
N VAL A 77 12.20 -0.61 -8.59
CA VAL A 77 11.71 -1.99 -8.59
C VAL A 77 11.31 -2.39 -10.01
N GLU A 78 11.76 -3.54 -10.45
CA GLU A 78 11.36 -4.18 -11.69
C GLU A 78 10.42 -5.34 -11.40
N HIS A 79 9.31 -5.37 -12.10
CA HIS A 79 8.26 -6.36 -11.96
C HIS A 79 8.02 -7.09 -13.28
N ARG A 80 7.73 -8.40 -13.22
CA ARG A 80 7.19 -9.22 -14.32
C ARG A 80 6.11 -10.15 -13.81
N ASP A 81 5.13 -10.45 -14.64
CA ASP A 81 4.02 -11.32 -14.28
C ASP A 81 3.62 -12.29 -15.40
N SER A 82 2.83 -13.30 -15.04
CA SER A 82 2.36 -14.36 -15.95
C SER A 82 1.34 -13.91 -17.00
N THR A 83 0.91 -12.63 -17.00
CA THR A 83 0.12 -12.06 -18.09
C THR A 83 0.99 -11.54 -19.23
N GLY A 84 2.31 -11.63 -19.09
CA GLY A 84 3.29 -11.08 -20.02
C GLY A 84 3.52 -9.58 -19.85
N ARG A 85 3.06 -9.01 -18.74
CA ARG A 85 3.25 -7.60 -18.39
C ARG A 85 4.40 -7.45 -17.40
N GLY A 86 4.89 -6.23 -17.31
CA GLY A 86 5.93 -5.86 -16.38
C GLY A 86 6.42 -4.46 -16.65
N GLY A 87 7.38 -4.02 -15.86
CA GLY A 87 7.98 -2.71 -16.01
C GLY A 87 8.86 -2.35 -14.82
N VAL A 88 9.48 -1.19 -14.92
CA VAL A 88 10.30 -0.60 -13.85
C VAL A 88 9.55 0.60 -13.30
N ILE A 89 9.45 0.68 -11.97
CA ILE A 89 8.92 1.82 -11.25
C ILE A 89 10.02 2.41 -10.36
N GLY A 90 10.13 3.73 -10.37
CA GLY A 90 11.08 4.51 -9.58
C GLY A 90 10.42 5.42 -8.57
N ALA A 91 11.22 6.29 -7.96
CA ALA A 91 10.75 7.20 -6.92
C ALA A 91 9.57 8.08 -7.39
N GLY A 92 8.45 7.94 -6.71
CA GLY A 92 7.20 8.63 -7.00
C GLY A 92 6.21 7.84 -7.87
N ASP A 93 6.63 6.72 -8.46
CA ASP A 93 5.77 5.86 -9.24
C ASP A 93 5.01 4.87 -8.36
N VAL A 94 3.91 4.34 -8.89
CA VAL A 94 3.07 3.33 -8.26
C VAL A 94 2.78 2.22 -9.25
N GLN A 95 2.88 0.98 -8.80
CA GLN A 95 2.39 -0.19 -9.49
C GLN A 95 1.14 -0.70 -8.77
N TRP A 96 0.05 -0.85 -9.51
CA TRP A 96 -1.20 -1.39 -8.99
C TRP A 96 -1.56 -2.64 -9.77
N MET A 97 -1.36 -3.81 -9.17
CA MET A 97 -1.58 -5.10 -9.81
C MET A 97 -2.82 -5.78 -9.22
N THR A 98 -3.79 -6.09 -10.07
CA THR A 98 -4.93 -6.93 -9.71
C THR A 98 -4.55 -8.39 -9.89
N ALA A 99 -4.44 -9.15 -8.80
CA ALA A 99 -4.20 -10.60 -8.88
C ALA A 99 -5.47 -11.35 -9.30
N GLY A 100 -6.64 -10.93 -8.79
CA GLY A 100 -7.94 -11.47 -9.23
C GLY A 100 -8.00 -12.98 -9.19
N ALA A 101 -8.29 -13.59 -10.34
CA ALA A 101 -8.43 -15.04 -10.52
C ALA A 101 -7.13 -15.83 -10.32
N GLY A 102 -6.00 -15.16 -10.24
CA GLY A 102 -4.70 -15.74 -10.01
C GLY A 102 -3.63 -15.28 -10.98
N ILE A 103 -2.47 -14.93 -10.45
CA ILE A 103 -1.31 -14.45 -11.19
C ILE A 103 -0.04 -14.99 -10.52
N LEU A 104 1.00 -15.22 -11.33
CA LEU A 104 2.37 -15.34 -10.85
C LEU A 104 3.09 -14.03 -11.11
N HIS A 105 3.90 -13.57 -10.18
CA HIS A 105 4.79 -12.43 -10.41
C HIS A 105 6.12 -12.56 -9.70
N GLU A 106 7.09 -11.78 -10.15
CA GLU A 106 8.37 -11.60 -9.49
C GLU A 106 8.70 -10.11 -9.39
N GLU A 107 9.39 -9.74 -8.34
CA GLU A 107 9.79 -8.37 -8.06
C GLU A 107 11.27 -8.31 -7.68
N PHE A 108 12.03 -7.51 -8.41
CA PHE A 108 13.45 -7.33 -8.18
C PHE A 108 13.83 -5.86 -8.16
N HIS A 109 14.97 -5.54 -7.56
CA HIS A 109 15.62 -4.27 -7.87
C HIS A 109 15.86 -4.19 -9.37
N SER A 110 15.64 -3.02 -9.98
CA SER A 110 15.97 -2.85 -11.41
C SER A 110 17.46 -3.10 -11.64
N SER A 111 17.83 -3.52 -12.84
CA SER A 111 19.24 -3.67 -13.21
C SER A 111 20.03 -2.38 -13.02
N ALA A 112 19.43 -1.23 -13.37
CA ALA A 112 20.04 0.07 -13.19
C ALA A 112 20.29 0.38 -11.70
N PHE A 113 19.32 0.14 -10.84
CA PHE A 113 19.46 0.34 -9.40
C PHE A 113 20.49 -0.62 -8.78
N ALA A 114 20.49 -1.89 -9.18
CA ALA A 114 21.49 -2.86 -8.71
C ALA A 114 22.94 -2.44 -9.02
N HIS A 115 23.18 -1.84 -10.18
CA HIS A 115 24.51 -1.33 -10.55
C HIS A 115 24.84 0.03 -9.93
N LYS A 116 23.85 0.89 -9.71
CA LYS A 116 24.04 2.21 -9.11
C LYS A 116 24.14 2.14 -7.58
N GLY A 117 23.40 1.23 -6.97
CA GLY A 117 23.18 1.20 -5.52
C GLY A 117 22.38 2.40 -5.02
N GLY A 118 22.27 2.52 -3.72
CA GLY A 118 21.59 3.63 -3.06
C GLY A 118 20.46 3.19 -2.15
N GLU A 119 19.67 4.17 -1.70
CA GLU A 119 18.55 3.92 -0.81
C GLU A 119 17.36 3.28 -1.54
N LEU A 120 16.79 2.25 -0.90
CA LEU A 120 15.47 1.71 -1.23
C LEU A 120 14.50 2.08 -0.11
N LYS A 121 13.34 2.62 -0.52
CA LYS A 121 12.24 2.95 0.37
C LYS A 121 10.93 2.81 -0.39
N MET A 122 10.06 1.90 0.06
CA MET A 122 8.79 1.65 -0.59
C MET A 122 7.74 1.12 0.39
N MET A 123 6.48 1.22 0.00
CA MET A 123 5.36 0.57 0.64
C MET A 123 4.79 -0.52 -0.27
N GLN A 124 4.47 -1.67 0.32
CA GLN A 124 3.69 -2.74 -0.30
C GLN A 124 2.35 -2.84 0.41
N LEU A 125 1.29 -2.43 -0.27
CA LEU A 125 -0.08 -2.46 0.24
C LEU A 125 -0.86 -3.57 -0.46
N TRP A 126 -1.61 -4.38 0.31
CA TRP A 126 -2.58 -5.31 -0.24
C TRP A 126 -3.99 -4.74 -0.06
N VAL A 127 -4.72 -4.67 -1.18
CA VAL A 127 -6.10 -4.19 -1.22
C VAL A 127 -7.02 -5.37 -1.57
N ASN A 128 -8.00 -5.64 -0.72
CA ASN A 128 -8.92 -6.76 -0.92
C ASN A 128 -9.90 -6.48 -2.06
N LEU A 129 -10.27 -7.53 -2.77
CA LEU A 129 -11.36 -7.48 -3.75
C LEU A 129 -12.68 -7.90 -3.09
N PRO A 130 -13.80 -7.23 -3.44
CA PRO A 130 -15.12 -7.73 -3.09
C PRO A 130 -15.35 -9.16 -3.60
N ALA A 131 -16.18 -9.95 -2.93
CA ALA A 131 -16.45 -11.34 -3.29
C ALA A 131 -16.83 -11.50 -4.77
N LYS A 132 -17.65 -10.59 -5.32
CA LYS A 132 -18.07 -10.58 -6.72
C LYS A 132 -16.92 -10.38 -7.71
N ASP A 133 -15.82 -9.78 -7.28
CA ASP A 133 -14.67 -9.40 -8.12
C ASP A 133 -13.39 -10.22 -7.80
N LYS A 134 -13.47 -11.16 -6.86
CA LYS A 134 -12.31 -12.00 -6.48
C LYS A 134 -11.73 -12.83 -7.63
N MET A 135 -12.55 -13.14 -8.62
CA MET A 135 -12.15 -13.86 -9.82
C MET A 135 -12.04 -12.92 -11.04
N ALA A 136 -11.84 -11.63 -10.83
CA ALA A 136 -11.56 -10.67 -11.90
C ALA A 136 -10.31 -11.07 -12.70
N THR A 137 -10.29 -10.69 -13.95
CA THR A 137 -9.11 -10.93 -14.82
C THR A 137 -7.89 -10.22 -14.23
N PRO A 138 -6.75 -10.91 -14.10
CA PRO A 138 -5.51 -10.30 -13.67
C PRO A 138 -5.14 -9.10 -14.54
N GLY A 139 -4.68 -8.04 -13.88
CA GLY A 139 -4.39 -6.78 -14.55
C GLY A 139 -3.27 -6.00 -13.89
N TYR A 140 -2.75 -5.02 -14.62
CA TYR A 140 -1.63 -4.21 -14.21
C TYR A 140 -1.85 -2.74 -14.59
N GLN A 141 -1.69 -1.86 -13.63
CA GLN A 141 -1.70 -0.41 -13.83
C GLN A 141 -0.31 0.14 -13.48
N SER A 142 0.39 0.63 -14.48
CA SER A 142 1.62 1.40 -14.29
C SER A 142 1.22 2.86 -14.15
N ILE A 143 1.38 3.41 -12.96
CA ILE A 143 1.01 4.78 -12.63
C ILE A 143 2.30 5.55 -12.37
N THR A 144 2.70 6.38 -13.31
CA THR A 144 3.92 7.16 -13.16
C THR A 144 3.70 8.35 -12.24
N LYS A 145 4.78 8.88 -11.69
CA LYS A 145 4.76 10.11 -10.90
C LYS A 145 4.03 11.26 -11.61
N ALA A 146 4.14 11.32 -12.93
CA ALA A 146 3.51 12.37 -13.75
C ALA A 146 1.98 12.20 -13.85
N ASP A 147 1.47 10.98 -13.70
CA ASP A 147 0.03 10.69 -13.77
C ASP A 147 -0.69 11.01 -12.45
N ILE A 148 0.05 11.13 -11.35
CA ILE A 148 -0.53 11.34 -10.02
C ILE A 148 -0.70 12.85 -9.78
N PRO A 149 -1.94 13.34 -9.66
CA PRO A 149 -2.17 14.75 -9.39
C PRO A 149 -1.66 15.15 -8.00
N VAL A 150 -1.10 16.35 -7.93
CA VAL A 150 -0.58 16.96 -6.70
C VAL A 150 -1.43 18.17 -6.36
N VAL A 151 -1.99 18.19 -5.16
CA VAL A 151 -2.76 19.30 -4.63
C VAL A 151 -1.89 20.06 -3.62
N THR A 152 -1.79 21.39 -3.77
CA THR A 152 -1.21 22.24 -2.73
C THR A 152 -2.22 22.41 -1.61
N LEU A 153 -1.79 22.09 -0.40
CA LEU A 153 -2.65 22.19 0.78
C LEU A 153 -2.83 23.65 1.23
N PRO A 154 -3.95 23.99 1.91
CA PRO A 154 -4.21 25.35 2.37
C PRO A 154 -3.07 25.89 3.24
N ASP A 155 -2.94 27.23 3.27
CA ASP A 155 -1.98 27.96 4.11
C ASP A 155 -0.52 27.51 3.91
N ASN A 156 -0.20 27.02 2.70
CA ASN A 156 1.10 26.45 2.39
C ASN A 156 1.53 25.34 3.37
N SER A 157 0.57 24.56 3.86
CA SER A 157 0.82 23.48 4.82
C SER A 157 1.60 22.31 4.23
N GLY A 158 1.66 22.22 2.90
CA GLY A 158 2.35 21.15 2.19
C GLY A 158 1.66 20.75 0.90
N SER A 159 1.77 19.49 0.53
CA SER A 159 1.14 18.93 -0.67
C SER A 159 0.56 17.55 -0.42
N LEU A 160 -0.41 17.17 -1.25
CA LEU A 160 -1.08 15.88 -1.21
C LEU A 160 -1.12 15.31 -2.64
N ARG A 161 -0.62 14.09 -2.81
CA ARG A 161 -0.71 13.32 -4.04
C ARG A 161 -1.90 12.38 -3.95
N VAL A 162 -2.82 12.45 -4.91
CA VAL A 162 -3.99 11.58 -4.97
C VAL A 162 -3.65 10.36 -5.82
N ILE A 163 -3.27 9.25 -5.19
CA ILE A 163 -2.92 8.00 -5.90
C ILE A 163 -4.20 7.29 -6.33
N ALA A 164 -5.15 7.15 -5.41
CA ALA A 164 -6.45 6.53 -5.65
C ALA A 164 -7.56 7.29 -4.93
N GLY A 165 -8.76 7.21 -5.47
CA GLY A 165 -9.93 7.89 -4.94
C GLY A 165 -9.95 9.38 -5.24
N HIS A 166 -10.43 10.18 -4.31
CA HIS A 166 -10.67 11.61 -4.51
C HIS A 166 -10.19 12.45 -3.33
N TYR A 167 -9.66 13.62 -3.61
CA TYR A 167 -9.46 14.71 -2.67
C TYR A 167 -10.12 15.97 -3.26
N ASP A 168 -11.17 16.46 -2.62
CA ASP A 168 -12.06 17.48 -3.21
C ASP A 168 -12.48 17.09 -4.64
N ASP A 169 -12.25 17.95 -5.63
CA ASP A 169 -12.57 17.71 -7.04
C ASP A 169 -11.47 16.97 -7.81
N VAL A 170 -10.39 16.57 -7.14
CA VAL A 170 -9.24 15.92 -7.77
C VAL A 170 -9.33 14.40 -7.61
N SER A 171 -9.27 13.69 -8.74
CA SER A 171 -9.31 12.22 -8.80
C SER A 171 -7.94 11.63 -9.03
N GLY A 172 -7.61 10.58 -8.29
CA GLY A 172 -6.42 9.77 -8.53
C GLY A 172 -6.55 8.88 -9.76
N PRO A 173 -5.44 8.50 -10.40
CA PRO A 173 -5.43 7.70 -11.62
C PRO A 173 -5.76 6.21 -11.42
N ALA A 174 -5.61 5.66 -10.21
CA ALA A 174 -5.83 4.24 -9.96
C ALA A 174 -7.30 3.86 -10.09
N HIS A 175 -7.57 2.81 -10.88
CA HIS A 175 -8.88 2.15 -10.90
C HIS A 175 -8.97 1.18 -9.74
N THR A 176 -10.07 1.24 -8.99
CA THR A 176 -10.32 0.41 -7.80
C THR A 176 -11.64 -0.35 -7.93
N PHE A 177 -11.75 -1.52 -7.28
CA PHE A 177 -12.96 -2.35 -7.27
C PHE A 177 -13.96 -1.97 -6.17
N SER A 178 -13.51 -1.19 -5.20
CA SER A 178 -14.35 -0.63 -4.14
C SER A 178 -13.95 0.82 -3.88
N PRO A 179 -14.84 1.62 -3.29
CA PRO A 179 -14.51 3.00 -2.96
C PRO A 179 -13.40 3.07 -1.92
N LEU A 180 -12.30 3.72 -2.25
CA LEU A 180 -11.17 3.93 -1.34
C LEU A 180 -10.33 5.14 -1.75
N ASN A 181 -9.58 5.67 -0.79
CA ASN A 181 -8.60 6.73 -0.98
C ASN A 181 -7.22 6.23 -0.55
N VAL A 182 -6.21 6.50 -1.37
CA VAL A 182 -4.81 6.34 -1.02
C VAL A 182 -4.12 7.67 -1.35
N TRP A 183 -3.71 8.38 -0.30
CA TRP A 183 -3.11 9.70 -0.43
C TRP A 183 -1.72 9.74 0.18
N ASP A 184 -0.81 10.35 -0.54
CA ASP A 184 0.58 10.56 -0.13
C ASP A 184 0.75 12.03 0.24
N ILE A 185 0.98 12.31 1.52
CA ILE A 185 0.90 13.65 2.09
C ILE A 185 2.27 14.08 2.57
N ALA A 186 2.74 15.23 2.10
CA ALA A 186 3.93 15.90 2.61
C ALA A 186 3.50 17.17 3.36
N LEU A 187 3.86 17.28 4.63
CA LEU A 187 3.53 18.40 5.49
C LEU A 187 4.78 19.18 5.87
N ASN A 188 4.69 20.50 5.81
CA ASN A 188 5.72 21.38 6.30
C ASN A 188 5.68 21.45 7.84
N GLN A 189 6.82 21.65 8.48
CA GLN A 189 6.90 21.84 9.93
C GLN A 189 5.94 22.92 10.43
N SER A 190 5.32 22.66 11.57
CA SER A 190 4.34 23.57 12.21
C SER A 190 3.06 23.82 11.41
N SER A 191 2.79 23.02 10.39
CA SER A 191 1.53 23.10 9.63
C SER A 191 0.42 22.33 10.34
N HIS A 192 -0.83 22.76 10.05
CA HIS A 192 -2.05 22.14 10.52
C HIS A 192 -2.98 21.93 9.34
N ILE A 193 -3.51 20.73 9.22
CA ILE A 193 -4.52 20.43 8.20
C ILE A 193 -5.69 19.64 8.79
N THR A 194 -6.84 19.84 8.18
CA THR A 194 -8.02 19.01 8.42
C THR A 194 -8.32 18.23 7.16
N LEU A 195 -8.41 16.92 7.30
CA LEU A 195 -8.77 16.00 6.23
C LEU A 195 -10.14 15.41 6.49
N SER A 196 -10.89 15.14 5.44
CA SER A 196 -12.19 14.49 5.52
C SER A 196 -12.17 13.14 4.84
N GLN A 197 -12.83 12.16 5.49
CA GLN A 197 -13.09 10.83 4.94
C GLN A 197 -14.55 10.49 5.20
N PRO A 198 -15.23 9.77 4.31
CA PRO A 198 -16.62 9.40 4.52
C PRO A 198 -16.84 8.69 5.86
N GLU A 199 -17.95 8.98 6.52
CA GLU A 199 -18.39 8.25 7.71
C GLU A 199 -18.57 6.76 7.37
N GLY A 200 -18.20 5.89 8.28
CA GLY A 200 -18.24 4.44 8.09
C GLY A 200 -17.01 3.86 7.38
N TRP A 201 -16.12 4.69 6.84
CA TRP A 201 -14.90 4.19 6.19
C TRP A 201 -13.81 3.88 7.22
N SER A 202 -13.16 2.73 7.02
CA SER A 202 -11.89 2.43 7.70
C SER A 202 -10.86 3.48 7.28
N THR A 203 -10.09 3.97 8.24
CA THR A 203 -9.08 5.01 7.98
C THR A 203 -7.84 4.73 8.80
N ALA A 204 -6.68 4.76 8.16
CA ALA A 204 -5.39 4.63 8.81
C ALA A 204 -4.35 5.56 8.18
N LEU A 205 -3.34 5.92 8.98
CA LEU A 205 -2.20 6.71 8.55
C LEU A 205 -0.91 6.00 8.96
N VAL A 206 0.09 6.05 8.08
CA VAL A 206 1.45 5.63 8.42
C VAL A 206 2.38 6.80 8.23
N VAL A 207 3.16 7.10 9.26
CA VAL A 207 4.22 8.13 9.18
C VAL A 207 5.45 7.51 8.54
N LEU A 208 5.86 8.09 7.41
CA LEU A 208 7.03 7.67 6.64
C LEU A 208 8.29 8.43 7.06
N GLU A 209 8.13 9.70 7.38
CA GLU A 209 9.20 10.60 7.81
C GLU A 209 8.65 11.63 8.79
N GLY A 210 9.49 12.07 9.72
CA GLY A 210 9.13 13.08 10.69
C GLY A 210 8.16 12.58 11.76
N HIS A 211 7.35 13.49 12.29
CA HIS A 211 6.35 13.17 13.30
C HIS A 211 5.13 14.09 13.19
N VAL A 212 3.98 13.53 13.51
CA VAL A 212 2.70 14.24 13.50
C VAL A 212 1.93 14.01 14.78
N THR A 213 1.07 14.96 15.12
CA THR A 213 0.04 14.80 16.14
C THR A 213 -1.32 14.69 15.45
N VAL A 214 -2.07 13.64 15.77
CA VAL A 214 -3.39 13.38 15.22
C VAL A 214 -4.43 13.78 16.27
N ASN A 215 -5.40 14.62 15.86
CA ASN A 215 -6.48 15.12 16.71
C ASN A 215 -6.00 15.77 18.03
N GLY A 216 -4.82 16.39 18.01
CA GLY A 216 -4.27 17.11 19.17
C GLY A 216 -3.77 16.23 20.33
N THR A 217 -3.89 14.90 20.23
CA THR A 217 -3.59 13.99 21.35
C THR A 217 -2.72 12.80 21.02
N ALA A 218 -2.83 12.24 19.82
CA ALA A 218 -2.09 11.05 19.42
C ALA A 218 -0.82 11.45 18.66
N HIS A 219 0.34 11.14 19.23
CA HIS A 219 1.63 11.42 18.63
C HIS A 219 2.13 10.19 17.87
N ALA A 220 2.54 10.37 16.62
CA ALA A 220 3.11 9.32 15.80
C ALA A 220 4.37 9.80 15.07
N GLY A 221 5.39 8.98 15.07
CA GLY A 221 6.66 9.17 14.36
C GLY A 221 6.88 8.15 13.27
N GLU A 222 8.08 8.13 12.71
CA GLU A 222 8.44 7.23 11.61
C GLU A 222 8.13 5.77 11.92
N ALA A 223 7.56 5.07 10.94
CA ALA A 223 7.12 3.69 11.01
C ALA A 223 6.10 3.41 12.14
N GLN A 224 5.26 4.38 12.43
CA GLN A 224 4.08 4.17 13.28
C GLN A 224 2.80 4.24 12.47
N LEU A 225 1.88 3.35 12.80
CA LEU A 225 0.53 3.26 12.26
C LEU A 225 -0.45 3.91 13.22
N VAL A 226 -1.27 4.83 12.73
CA VAL A 226 -2.41 5.39 13.47
C VAL A 226 -3.69 4.84 12.86
N VAL A 227 -4.50 4.17 13.67
CA VAL A 227 -5.81 3.64 13.26
C VAL A 227 -6.91 4.54 13.82
N MET A 228 -7.83 4.92 12.93
CA MET A 228 -8.96 5.78 13.27
C MET A 228 -10.25 4.97 13.41
N SER A 229 -11.22 5.52 14.13
CA SER A 229 -12.58 4.97 14.15
C SER A 229 -13.25 5.07 12.77
N GLN A 230 -14.20 4.18 12.50
CA GLN A 230 -15.07 4.31 11.32
C GLN A 230 -16.08 5.45 11.49
N GLU A 231 -16.48 5.75 12.72
CA GLU A 231 -17.36 6.86 13.05
C GLU A 231 -16.68 8.22 12.85
N GLY A 232 -17.47 9.21 12.44
CA GLY A 232 -17.02 10.57 12.14
C GLY A 232 -16.39 10.70 10.76
N GLU A 233 -16.13 11.94 10.36
CA GLU A 233 -15.70 12.25 8.99
C GLU A 233 -14.36 12.99 8.94
N THR A 234 -13.98 13.70 9.97
CA THR A 234 -12.79 14.57 9.95
C THR A 234 -11.67 14.04 10.84
N LEU A 235 -10.44 14.33 10.46
CA LEU A 235 -9.25 14.16 11.28
C LEU A 235 -8.35 15.38 11.11
N HIS A 236 -7.64 15.74 12.17
CA HIS A 236 -6.70 16.85 12.19
C HIS A 236 -5.28 16.33 12.30
N LEU A 237 -4.40 16.84 11.45
CA LEU A 237 -2.98 16.56 11.51
C LEU A 237 -2.20 17.83 11.81
N GLU A 238 -1.29 17.76 12.74
CA GLU A 238 -0.32 18.78 13.09
C GLU A 238 1.08 18.22 12.90
N ALA A 239 1.89 18.88 12.09
CA ALA A 239 3.25 18.46 11.78
C ALA A 239 4.25 19.08 12.77
N GLY A 240 4.82 18.28 13.65
CA GLY A 240 5.86 18.75 14.59
C GLY A 240 7.23 18.95 13.93
N SER A 241 7.44 18.35 12.76
CA SER A 241 8.57 18.52 11.84
C SER A 241 8.05 18.47 10.41
N ASP A 242 8.91 18.67 9.42
CA ASP A 242 8.58 18.22 8.07
C ASP A 242 8.23 16.74 8.14
N ALA A 243 7.10 16.34 7.57
CA ALA A 243 6.58 14.99 7.71
C ALA A 243 6.04 14.46 6.39
N LYS A 244 6.15 13.14 6.20
CA LYS A 244 5.49 12.41 5.13
C LYS A 244 4.57 11.35 5.72
N VAL A 245 3.34 11.30 5.24
CA VAL A 245 2.29 10.43 5.75
C VAL A 245 1.58 9.76 4.59
N LEU A 246 1.42 8.44 4.64
CA LEU A 246 0.52 7.71 3.76
C LEU A 246 -0.82 7.57 4.47
N LEU A 247 -1.90 8.11 3.88
CA LEU A 247 -3.26 7.93 4.34
C LEU A 247 -3.95 6.89 3.47
N MET A 248 -4.62 5.94 4.11
CA MET A 248 -5.45 4.93 3.49
C MET A 248 -6.84 5.01 4.13
N ALA A 249 -7.88 5.15 3.31
CA ALA A 249 -9.25 5.09 3.77
C ALA A 249 -10.11 4.33 2.75
N GLY A 250 -11.10 3.54 3.20
CA GLY A 250 -11.94 2.80 2.28
C GLY A 250 -13.22 2.29 2.91
N ALA A 251 -14.22 2.08 2.07
CA ALA A 251 -15.48 1.46 2.47
C ALA A 251 -15.22 0.00 2.88
N PRO A 252 -15.54 -0.41 4.12
CA PRO A 252 -15.40 -1.81 4.52
C PRO A 252 -16.22 -2.73 3.62
N LEU A 253 -15.64 -3.87 3.23
CA LEU A 253 -16.36 -4.82 2.37
C LEU A 253 -17.45 -5.58 3.13
N ASN A 254 -17.32 -5.71 4.44
CA ASN A 254 -18.26 -6.48 5.29
C ASN A 254 -18.45 -7.92 4.82
N GLU A 255 -17.39 -8.53 4.33
CA GLU A 255 -17.34 -9.90 3.80
C GLU A 255 -16.29 -10.71 4.56
N PRO A 256 -16.44 -12.04 4.68
CA PRO A 256 -15.42 -12.88 5.34
C PRO A 256 -14.05 -12.73 4.68
N ILE A 257 -13.01 -12.64 5.50
CA ILE A 257 -11.61 -12.63 5.06
C ILE A 257 -11.01 -13.97 5.46
N VAL A 258 -10.76 -14.83 4.47
CA VAL A 258 -10.12 -16.14 4.67
C VAL A 258 -8.83 -16.18 3.87
N GLY A 259 -7.71 -16.15 4.57
CA GLY A 259 -6.38 -16.11 3.96
C GLY A 259 -5.57 -17.37 4.24
N TYR A 260 -4.75 -17.76 3.27
CA TYR A 260 -3.72 -18.77 3.42
C TYR A 260 -2.53 -18.41 2.53
N GLY A 261 -1.43 -17.97 3.15
CA GLY A 261 -0.26 -17.51 2.40
C GLY A 261 -0.62 -16.40 1.41
N PRO A 262 -0.37 -16.61 0.11
CA PRO A 262 -0.57 -15.60 -0.94
C PRO A 262 -2.00 -15.55 -1.49
N PHE A 263 -2.95 -16.22 -0.85
CA PHE A 263 -4.35 -16.28 -1.29
C PHE A 263 -5.27 -15.70 -0.23
N VAL A 264 -6.17 -14.80 -0.63
CA VAL A 264 -7.19 -14.23 0.25
C VAL A 264 -8.55 -14.29 -0.45
N MET A 265 -9.41 -15.17 0.07
CA MET A 265 -10.74 -15.45 -0.47
C MET A 265 -11.81 -15.22 0.61
N ASN A 266 -13.03 -15.67 0.38
CA ASN A 266 -14.13 -15.54 1.34
C ASN A 266 -14.46 -16.86 2.08
N SER A 267 -13.89 -18.00 1.64
CA SER A 267 -14.13 -19.30 2.25
C SER A 267 -12.92 -20.24 2.15
N LYS A 268 -12.88 -21.24 3.02
CA LYS A 268 -11.86 -22.31 2.96
C LYS A 268 -11.96 -23.13 1.66
N THR A 269 -13.14 -23.30 1.12
CA THR A 269 -13.35 -23.98 -0.17
C THR A 269 -12.64 -23.25 -1.29
N GLU A 270 -12.80 -21.93 -1.37
CA GLU A 270 -12.12 -21.10 -2.38
C GLU A 270 -10.60 -21.09 -2.20
N ILE A 271 -10.09 -21.15 -0.95
CA ILE A 271 -8.64 -21.32 -0.69
C ILE A 271 -8.14 -22.64 -1.24
N ASN A 272 -8.87 -23.74 -1.00
CA ASN A 272 -8.49 -25.07 -1.52
C ASN A 272 -8.52 -25.09 -3.06
N GLU A 273 -9.44 -24.36 -3.69
CA GLU A 273 -9.48 -24.18 -5.14
C GLU A 273 -8.28 -23.40 -5.63
N ALA A 274 -7.90 -22.31 -4.94
CA ALA A 274 -6.71 -21.52 -5.28
C ALA A 274 -5.43 -22.38 -5.25
N ILE A 275 -5.26 -23.22 -4.23
CA ILE A 275 -4.14 -24.13 -4.11
C ILE A 275 -4.12 -25.16 -5.25
N ARG A 276 -5.26 -25.76 -5.59
CA ARG A 276 -5.36 -26.72 -6.70
C ARG A 276 -5.05 -26.08 -8.04
N ASP A 277 -5.59 -24.88 -8.28
CA ASP A 277 -5.37 -24.14 -9.52
C ASP A 277 -3.91 -23.73 -9.68
N PHE A 278 -3.28 -23.27 -8.62
CA PHE A 278 -1.84 -22.97 -8.62
C PHE A 278 -1.01 -24.21 -8.93
N ASN A 279 -1.25 -25.32 -8.22
CA ASN A 279 -0.51 -26.57 -8.41
C ASN A 279 -0.72 -27.20 -9.80
N SER A 280 -1.82 -26.87 -10.47
CA SER A 280 -2.11 -27.33 -11.85
C SER A 280 -1.62 -26.37 -12.93
N GLY A 281 -0.89 -25.30 -12.58
CA GLY A 281 -0.33 -24.34 -13.52
C GLY A 281 -1.32 -23.34 -14.13
N ARG A 282 -2.51 -23.20 -13.52
CA ARG A 282 -3.56 -22.30 -14.04
C ARG A 282 -3.26 -20.81 -13.86
N PHE A 283 -2.23 -20.45 -13.08
CA PHE A 283 -1.80 -19.06 -12.91
C PHE A 283 -0.84 -18.59 -14.01
N GLY A 284 -0.59 -19.43 -14.98
CA GLY A 284 0.33 -19.14 -16.10
C GLY A 284 1.79 -19.44 -15.78
N GLN A 285 2.69 -18.78 -16.51
CA GLN A 285 4.16 -18.88 -16.38
C GLN A 285 4.77 -17.51 -16.68
N ILE A 286 5.91 -17.20 -16.06
CA ILE A 286 6.68 -15.97 -16.31
C ILE A 286 7.80 -16.26 -17.31
#